data_730abd977722e7b0afa1407ea52821cc
#
_entry.id   730abd977722e7b0afa1407ea52821cc
#
_cell.length_a   1.000
_cell.length_b   1.000
_cell.length_c   1.000
_cell.angle_alpha   90.00
_cell.angle_beta   90.00
_cell.angle_gamma   90.00
#
_symmetry.space_group_name_H-M   'P 1'
#
loop_
_entity.id
_entity.type
_entity.pdbx_description
1 polymer ?
#
loop_
_entity_poly.entity_id
_entity_poly.type
_entity_poly.pdbx_seq_one_letter_code
_entity_poly.pdbx_strand_id
1 'polypeptide(L)'
;MKSTSSHMIRFTVLIIFASIILSACEKIQVGEPFNCKVGTKYLIENQVVFTIDSISDYRCPKDIVCIWAGDVDLYFDININLVRTDTLIRLYRNNPVEIGNYTWKVLEVNPLLNHNQAIDQEDYRIKLLIEKN
;
A
#
# COMPACT_ATOMS: atom_id res chain seq x y z
N MET A 1 52.07 -16.44 -5.45
CA MET A 1 51.39 -15.27 -6.02
C MET A 1 50.00 -15.55 -6.65
N LYS A 2 49.20 -16.44 -6.08
CA LYS A 2 47.85 -16.77 -6.62
C LYS A 2 46.70 -16.66 -5.60
N SER A 3 46.91 -16.02 -4.45
CA SER A 3 45.87 -15.96 -3.40
C SER A 3 45.14 -14.62 -3.25
N THR A 4 45.66 -13.52 -3.75
CA THR A 4 45.10 -12.19 -3.57
C THR A 4 43.90 -11.88 -4.50
N SER A 5 43.80 -12.52 -5.67
CA SER A 5 42.73 -12.29 -6.64
C SER A 5 41.37 -12.87 -6.15
N SER A 6 41.40 -14.00 -5.47
CA SER A 6 40.18 -14.67 -4.96
C SER A 6 39.48 -13.90 -3.85
N HIS A 7 40.25 -13.21 -2.98
CA HIS A 7 39.70 -12.40 -1.90
C HIS A 7 39.06 -11.09 -2.43
N MET A 8 39.68 -10.46 -3.40
CA MET A 8 39.13 -9.25 -4.04
C MET A 8 37.79 -9.53 -4.76
N ILE A 9 37.70 -10.65 -5.47
CA ILE A 9 36.46 -11.04 -6.16
C ILE A 9 35.33 -11.35 -5.17
N ARG A 10 35.65 -11.98 -4.04
CA ARG A 10 34.68 -12.26 -2.98
C ARG A 10 34.17 -10.99 -2.29
N PHE A 11 35.03 -10.01 -2.07
CA PHE A 11 34.66 -8.71 -1.51
C PHE A 11 33.80 -7.88 -2.46
N THR A 12 34.12 -7.87 -3.76
CA THR A 12 33.31 -7.14 -4.76
C THR A 12 31.92 -7.77 -4.94
N VAL A 13 31.79 -9.07 -4.91
CA VAL A 13 30.49 -9.77 -4.98
C VAL A 13 29.64 -9.48 -3.73
N LEU A 14 30.24 -9.42 -2.55
CA LEU A 14 29.54 -9.07 -1.30
C LEU A 14 29.02 -7.61 -1.29
N ILE A 15 29.79 -6.66 -1.85
CA ILE A 15 29.39 -5.26 -1.96
C ILE A 15 28.25 -5.08 -2.97
N ILE A 16 28.26 -5.83 -4.07
CA ILE A 16 27.20 -5.79 -5.08
C ILE A 16 25.88 -6.39 -4.51
N PHE A 17 25.97 -7.44 -3.69
CA PHE A 17 24.78 -8.02 -3.04
C PHE A 17 24.17 -7.10 -1.97
N ALA A 18 24.97 -6.31 -1.28
CA ALA A 18 24.51 -5.37 -0.25
C ALA A 18 23.77 -4.16 -0.83
N SER A 19 23.97 -3.81 -2.09
CA SER A 19 23.33 -2.65 -2.74
C SER A 19 21.93 -2.93 -3.30
N ILE A 20 21.43 -4.17 -3.24
CA ILE A 20 20.14 -4.56 -3.81
C ILE A 20 18.97 -4.40 -2.81
N ILE A 21 19.26 -4.12 -1.53
CA ILE A 21 18.23 -3.91 -0.51
C ILE A 21 17.93 -2.42 -0.32
N LEU A 22 17.72 -1.69 -1.41
CA LEU A 22 17.05 -0.40 -1.32
C LEU A 22 15.55 -0.66 -1.37
N SER A 23 14.88 -0.41 -0.25
CA SER A 23 13.42 -0.37 -0.19
C SER A 23 12.91 0.64 -1.22
N ALA A 24 12.55 0.15 -2.40
CA ALA A 24 12.04 0.98 -3.47
C ALA A 24 10.68 1.54 -3.04
N CYS A 25 10.60 2.84 -2.81
CA CYS A 25 9.35 3.55 -2.68
C CYS A 25 8.74 3.69 -4.07
N GLU A 26 7.55 3.18 -4.29
CA GLU A 26 6.87 3.25 -5.58
C GLU A 26 6.30 4.66 -5.80
N LYS A 27 6.70 5.30 -6.91
CA LYS A 27 6.20 6.64 -7.25
C LYS A 27 4.84 6.57 -7.92
N ILE A 28 3.91 7.38 -7.44
CA ILE A 28 2.54 7.45 -7.92
C ILE A 28 2.30 8.79 -8.62
N GLN A 29 1.55 8.75 -9.72
CA GLN A 29 1.04 9.93 -10.42
C GLN A 29 -0.33 10.32 -9.86
N VAL A 30 -0.49 11.61 -9.59
CA VAL A 30 -1.75 12.19 -9.14
C VAL A 30 -2.72 12.30 -10.32
N GLY A 31 -4.00 12.03 -10.07
CA GLY A 31 -5.07 12.13 -11.06
C GLY A 31 -5.32 10.85 -11.86
N GLU A 32 -4.53 9.79 -11.66
CA GLU A 32 -4.73 8.49 -12.30
C GLU A 32 -4.97 7.39 -11.26
N PRO A 33 -5.91 6.46 -11.50
CA PRO A 33 -6.10 5.31 -10.62
C PRO A 33 -4.90 4.36 -10.66
N PHE A 34 -4.46 3.90 -9.50
CA PHE A 34 -3.36 2.94 -9.37
C PHE A 34 -3.68 1.86 -8.34
N ASN A 35 -2.94 0.75 -8.37
CA ASN A 35 -3.12 -0.36 -7.45
C ASN A 35 -2.08 -0.31 -6.33
N CYS A 36 -2.54 -0.46 -5.09
CA CYS A 36 -1.71 -0.53 -3.89
C CYS A 36 -1.80 -1.90 -3.22
N LYS A 37 -0.78 -2.18 -2.42
CA LYS A 37 -0.70 -3.33 -1.52
C LYS A 37 -0.53 -2.88 -0.08
N VAL A 38 -0.97 -3.69 0.86
CA VAL A 38 -0.70 -3.49 2.28
C VAL A 38 0.80 -3.60 2.55
N GLY A 39 1.32 -2.77 3.43
CA GLY A 39 2.73 -2.75 3.84
C GLY A 39 3.71 -2.14 2.83
N THR A 40 3.26 -1.73 1.64
CA THR A 40 4.11 -1.10 0.63
C THR A 40 4.10 0.42 0.79
N LYS A 41 5.28 1.04 0.66
CA LYS A 41 5.43 2.50 0.73
C LYS A 41 5.29 3.12 -0.65
N TYR A 42 4.46 4.15 -0.75
CA TYR A 42 4.20 4.91 -1.96
C TYR A 42 4.59 6.37 -1.79
N LEU A 43 5.09 6.99 -2.85
CA LEU A 43 5.53 8.37 -2.87
C LEU A 43 4.74 9.19 -3.90
N ILE A 44 4.14 10.29 -3.45
CA ILE A 44 3.39 11.23 -4.27
C ILE A 44 4.17 12.55 -4.34
N GLU A 45 4.47 13.02 -5.57
CA GLU A 45 5.09 14.33 -5.85
C GLU A 45 6.32 14.66 -4.98
N ASN A 46 7.07 13.68 -4.49
CA ASN A 46 8.22 13.82 -3.58
C ASN A 46 7.90 14.50 -2.22
N GLN A 47 6.63 14.65 -1.86
CA GLN A 47 6.20 15.35 -0.66
C GLN A 47 5.38 14.50 0.30
N VAL A 48 4.63 13.53 -0.23
CA VAL A 48 3.76 12.67 0.56
C VAL A 48 4.22 11.23 0.45
N VAL A 49 4.51 10.63 1.58
CA VAL A 49 4.77 9.18 1.68
C VAL A 49 3.60 8.54 2.42
N PHE A 50 3.06 7.46 1.90
CA PHE A 50 2.02 6.72 2.59
C PHE A 50 2.21 5.21 2.52
N THR A 51 1.61 4.54 3.48
CA THR A 51 1.50 3.08 3.56
C THR A 51 0.08 2.72 3.97
N ILE A 52 -0.48 1.65 3.43
CA ILE A 52 -1.67 1.01 3.99
C ILE A 52 -1.17 0.00 5.02
N ASP A 53 -1.37 0.29 6.31
CA ASP A 53 -0.85 -0.54 7.39
C ASP A 53 -1.62 -1.83 7.55
N SER A 54 -2.95 -1.75 7.43
CA SER A 54 -3.83 -2.91 7.55
C SER A 54 -5.19 -2.68 6.93
N ILE A 55 -5.91 -3.79 6.69
CA ILE A 55 -7.27 -3.82 6.20
C ILE A 55 -8.11 -4.63 7.17
N SER A 56 -9.31 -4.13 7.48
CA SER A 56 -10.37 -4.89 8.15
C SER A 56 -11.55 -5.01 7.20
N ASP A 57 -11.71 -6.19 6.61
CA ASP A 57 -12.75 -6.47 5.62
C ASP A 57 -13.89 -7.25 6.27
N TYR A 58 -15.04 -6.62 6.38
CA TYR A 58 -16.27 -7.20 6.92
C TYR A 58 -17.45 -7.07 5.95
N ARG A 59 -17.14 -7.04 4.64
CA ARG A 59 -18.15 -7.12 3.59
C ARG A 59 -18.88 -8.45 3.65
N CYS A 60 -20.13 -8.45 3.18
CA CYS A 60 -20.84 -9.70 2.99
C CYS A 60 -20.09 -10.60 1.98
N PRO A 61 -19.74 -11.84 2.33
CA PRO A 61 -19.17 -12.78 1.39
C PRO A 61 -20.06 -12.97 0.16
N LYS A 62 -19.47 -13.08 -1.02
CA LYS A 62 -20.20 -13.16 -2.30
C LYS A 62 -21.04 -14.42 -2.49
N ASP A 63 -20.77 -15.45 -1.71
CA ASP A 63 -21.38 -16.79 -1.78
C ASP A 63 -22.47 -17.02 -0.73
N ILE A 64 -22.81 -16.01 0.09
CA ILE A 64 -23.91 -16.06 1.06
C ILE A 64 -24.77 -14.79 0.97
N VAL A 65 -25.94 -14.83 1.60
CA VAL A 65 -26.84 -13.68 1.72
C VAL A 65 -26.75 -13.12 3.14
N CYS A 66 -26.44 -11.83 3.25
CA CYS A 66 -26.33 -11.11 4.51
C CYS A 66 -27.48 -10.12 4.69
N ILE A 67 -27.80 -9.81 5.94
CA ILE A 67 -28.79 -8.76 6.29
C ILE A 67 -28.26 -7.37 5.92
N TRP A 68 -26.96 -7.17 5.92
CA TRP A 68 -26.27 -5.91 5.60
C TRP A 68 -25.03 -6.16 4.75
N ALA A 69 -24.64 -5.16 3.97
CA ALA A 69 -23.53 -5.30 3.01
C ALA A 69 -22.13 -5.31 3.64
N GLY A 70 -21.98 -4.74 4.86
CA GLY A 70 -20.69 -4.53 5.49
C GLY A 70 -19.88 -3.43 4.83
N ASP A 71 -18.58 -3.36 5.13
CA ASP A 71 -17.66 -2.37 4.57
C ASP A 71 -16.21 -2.90 4.62
N VAL A 72 -15.26 -2.10 4.17
CA VAL A 72 -13.83 -2.32 4.33
C VAL A 72 -13.21 -1.11 4.99
N ASP A 73 -12.54 -1.31 6.11
CA ASP A 73 -11.76 -0.31 6.80
C ASP A 73 -10.29 -0.42 6.37
N LEU A 74 -9.75 0.66 5.83
CA LEU A 74 -8.35 0.76 5.42
C LEU A 74 -7.63 1.75 6.33
N TYR A 75 -6.58 1.28 6.99
CA TYR A 75 -5.77 2.08 7.90
C TYR A 75 -4.53 2.57 7.18
N PHE A 76 -4.41 3.90 7.05
CA PHE A 76 -3.32 4.57 6.37
C PHE A 76 -2.39 5.24 7.35
N ASP A 77 -1.09 5.05 7.19
CA ASP A 77 -0.04 5.90 7.73
C ASP A 77 0.42 6.86 6.63
N ILE A 78 0.21 8.14 6.83
CA ILE A 78 0.49 9.18 5.84
C ILE A 78 1.45 10.20 6.42
N ASN A 79 2.54 10.48 5.73
CA ASN A 79 3.51 11.51 6.09
C ASN A 79 3.50 12.61 5.02
N ILE A 80 3.12 13.81 5.43
CA ILE A 80 3.11 15.01 4.57
C ILE A 80 4.10 16.00 5.17
N ASN A 81 5.16 16.33 4.46
CA ASN A 81 6.18 17.29 4.90
C ASN A 81 6.68 17.00 6.33
N LEU A 82 7.01 15.73 6.63
CA LEU A 82 7.47 15.25 7.94
C LEU A 82 6.39 15.26 9.06
N VAL A 83 5.15 15.58 8.76
CA VAL A 83 4.03 15.43 9.68
C VAL A 83 3.33 14.12 9.41
N ARG A 84 3.35 13.23 10.41
CA ARG A 84 2.69 11.93 10.35
C ARG A 84 1.22 12.05 10.76
N THR A 85 0.35 11.40 10.00
CA THR A 85 -1.08 11.34 10.26
C THR A 85 -1.59 9.93 9.99
N ASP A 86 -2.24 9.33 10.99
CA ASP A 86 -2.94 8.06 10.83
C ASP A 86 -4.40 8.35 10.43
N THR A 87 -4.88 7.71 9.38
CA THR A 87 -6.21 7.97 8.83
C THR A 87 -6.92 6.68 8.49
N LEU A 88 -8.22 6.64 8.76
CA LEU A 88 -9.11 5.55 8.39
C LEU A 88 -9.98 5.97 7.21
N ILE A 89 -9.90 5.24 6.11
CA ILE A 89 -10.80 5.39 4.95
C ILE A 89 -11.63 4.12 4.81
N ARG A 90 -12.94 4.28 4.70
CA ARG A 90 -13.88 3.18 4.46
C ARG A 90 -14.28 3.14 2.98
N LEU A 91 -14.46 1.94 2.43
CA LEU A 91 -14.77 1.80 1.01
C LEU A 91 -16.13 2.41 0.64
N TYR A 92 -17.16 2.18 1.43
CA TYR A 92 -18.53 2.61 1.12
C TYR A 92 -19.04 3.80 1.95
N ARG A 93 -18.39 4.03 3.11
CA ARG A 93 -18.70 5.16 3.99
C ARG A 93 -17.50 6.06 4.09
N ASN A 94 -17.46 7.26 4.35
CA ASN A 94 -16.28 8.11 4.49
C ASN A 94 -15.27 7.96 3.32
N ASN A 95 -15.77 8.09 2.10
CA ASN A 95 -15.00 7.99 0.86
C ASN A 95 -15.68 8.83 -0.23
N PRO A 96 -15.00 9.86 -0.80
CA PRO A 96 -13.60 10.22 -0.60
C PRO A 96 -13.30 10.97 0.71
N VAL A 97 -12.01 11.10 1.05
CA VAL A 97 -11.50 11.84 2.21
C VAL A 97 -10.48 12.88 1.75
N GLU A 98 -10.55 14.07 2.31
CA GLU A 98 -9.56 15.11 2.08
C GLU A 98 -8.43 15.02 3.14
N ILE A 99 -7.18 14.91 2.66
CA ILE A 99 -5.99 14.84 3.51
C ILE A 99 -4.94 15.76 2.93
N GLY A 100 -4.61 16.83 3.64
CA GLY A 100 -3.75 17.89 3.14
C GLY A 100 -4.36 18.58 1.93
N ASN A 101 -3.60 18.68 0.85
CA ASN A 101 -4.04 19.27 -0.42
C ASN A 101 -4.49 18.22 -1.43
N TYR A 102 -4.92 17.03 -0.95
CA TYR A 102 -5.29 15.91 -1.80
C TYR A 102 -6.63 15.33 -1.40
N THR A 103 -7.40 14.93 -2.40
CA THR A 103 -8.60 14.13 -2.24
C THR A 103 -8.26 12.67 -2.49
N TRP A 104 -8.49 11.82 -1.51
CA TRP A 104 -8.19 10.39 -1.51
C TRP A 104 -9.47 9.58 -1.70
N LYS A 105 -9.51 8.75 -2.73
CA LYS A 105 -10.68 7.93 -3.05
C LYS A 105 -10.28 6.48 -3.23
N VAL A 106 -10.85 5.61 -2.41
CA VAL A 106 -10.77 4.16 -2.60
C VAL A 106 -11.80 3.77 -3.64
N LEU A 107 -11.38 3.20 -4.76
CA LEU A 107 -12.25 2.78 -5.86
C LEU A 107 -12.68 1.33 -5.71
N GLU A 108 -11.75 0.46 -5.30
CA GLU A 108 -11.97 -0.98 -5.26
C GLU A 108 -11.02 -1.65 -4.27
N VAL A 109 -11.50 -2.71 -3.63
CA VAL A 109 -10.69 -3.60 -2.78
C VAL A 109 -10.94 -5.04 -3.19
N ASN A 110 -9.89 -5.71 -3.63
CA ASN A 110 -9.92 -7.10 -4.07
C ASN A 110 -8.96 -7.98 -3.24
N PRO A 111 -9.21 -9.28 -3.13
CA PRO A 111 -10.38 -10.00 -3.63
C PRO A 111 -11.65 -9.74 -2.81
N LEU A 112 -12.78 -10.18 -3.33
CA LEU A 112 -14.03 -10.24 -2.57
C LEU A 112 -13.98 -11.41 -1.60
N LEU A 113 -14.58 -11.26 -0.43
CA LEU A 113 -14.67 -12.32 0.56
C LEU A 113 -15.48 -13.52 0.03
N ASN A 114 -15.06 -14.73 0.39
CA ASN A 114 -15.87 -15.95 0.34
C ASN A 114 -16.15 -16.41 1.76
N HIS A 115 -17.29 -17.04 1.95
CA HIS A 115 -17.61 -17.68 3.22
C HIS A 115 -16.56 -18.77 3.55
N ASN A 116 -16.08 -18.80 4.79
CA ASN A 116 -15.03 -19.72 5.26
C ASN A 116 -13.64 -19.58 4.61
N GLN A 117 -13.37 -18.49 3.90
CA GLN A 117 -12.04 -18.22 3.36
C GLN A 117 -11.45 -16.97 4.02
N ALA A 118 -10.33 -17.14 4.71
CA ALA A 118 -9.50 -15.99 5.15
C ALA A 118 -8.67 -15.47 4.01
N ILE A 119 -8.48 -14.15 3.95
CA ILE A 119 -7.61 -13.46 3.00
C ILE A 119 -6.48 -12.84 3.80
N ASP A 120 -5.24 -13.16 3.43
CA ASP A 120 -4.07 -12.55 4.07
C ASP A 120 -3.93 -11.09 3.66
N GLN A 121 -3.38 -10.25 4.55
CA GLN A 121 -3.24 -8.80 4.34
C GLN A 121 -2.47 -8.47 3.05
N GLU A 122 -1.45 -9.25 2.72
CA GLU A 122 -0.61 -9.08 1.53
C GLU A 122 -1.30 -9.46 0.20
N ASP A 123 -2.40 -10.22 0.27
CA ASP A 123 -3.17 -10.64 -0.91
C ASP A 123 -4.15 -9.57 -1.39
N TYR A 124 -4.47 -8.60 -0.55
CA TYR A 124 -5.32 -7.50 -0.93
C TYR A 124 -4.68 -6.60 -1.98
N ARG A 125 -5.52 -6.19 -2.94
CA ARG A 125 -5.20 -5.19 -3.97
C ARG A 125 -6.22 -4.08 -3.87
N ILE A 126 -5.73 -2.90 -3.57
CA ILE A 126 -6.54 -1.71 -3.35
C ILE A 126 -6.35 -0.78 -4.52
N LYS A 127 -7.43 -0.41 -5.20
CA LYS A 127 -7.40 0.59 -6.25
C LYS A 127 -7.71 1.95 -5.67
N LEU A 128 -6.74 2.85 -5.73
CA LEU A 128 -6.83 4.23 -5.24
C LEU A 128 -6.81 5.22 -6.39
N LEU A 129 -7.50 6.34 -6.18
CA LEU A 129 -7.35 7.57 -6.94
C LEU A 129 -7.01 8.68 -5.95
N ILE A 130 -5.94 9.43 -6.24
CA ILE A 130 -5.54 10.60 -5.45
C ILE A 130 -5.51 11.79 -6.40
N GLU A 131 -6.30 12.80 -6.09
CA GLU A 131 -6.43 14.03 -6.86
C GLU A 131 -5.90 15.20 -6.03
N LYS A 132 -5.29 16.17 -6.70
CA LYS A 132 -4.81 17.40 -6.05
C LYS A 132 -5.92 18.45 -6.06
N ASN A 133 -6.18 19.07 -4.93
CA ASN A 133 -7.18 20.13 -4.75
C ASN A 133 -6.65 21.49 -5.23
#